data_b1b07d6949d0c109ed2c8cca96a55583
#
_entry.id   b1b07d6949d0c109ed2c8cca96a55583
#
_cell.length_a   1.000
_cell.length_b   1.000
_cell.length_c   1.000
_cell.angle_alpha   90.00
_cell.angle_beta   90.00
_cell.angle_gamma   90.00
#
_symmetry.space_group_name_H-M   'P 1'
#
loop_
_entity.id
_entity.type
_entity.pdbx_description
1 polymer ?
#
loop_
_entity_poly.entity_id
_entity_poly.type
_entity_poly.pdbx_seq_one_letter_code
_entity_poly.pdbx_strand_id
1 'polypeptide(L)'
;MYKEMYDRWLAADLADADLKPELESVKDDDDAIQDRFAVALKFGTAGLRGVIGAGTNRMNIYVVRQATQGLANWVKTQGGSQTVAISYDSRIKSDVFAKTAAEVLAANGIKVRIYSALMPVPALSFATRYYNCNAGIMVTASHNPAKYNGYKAYGPDGCQMTDEAADIVYAEIQKTDILTGAKLISFEDGMAQGLIEYVGDDCINALYAAIEARSIRPGICKTAGLKLVYSPLNGSGLVPVTHVLKDIGITDITVVPEQEKPDGNFPTCPYPNPEIFEALRLGLELAEKSGADLMLATDPDADRVGIAVKCKDGSYELLSGNEVGVLLLDYICAGRIEQGTMPKNAVMCKSIVSTPLADKVAEHYGVECRNVLTGFKWIGDQIAKLEAAGEVDRFIFGFEESYGYLAGPYVRDKDAIIGSMLICEMAAYYRAKGSSIKEELERIYAEYGRYLNKVDSFEFPGLSGMDKMAGIMQNLRDNQPKDFAGDKVVKVVDYKKPEETGLPAANVLIYTLESGATVVVRPSGTEPKIKTYFTTKGKDLAEAEAQKEKLAEACKPLLA
;
A
#
# COMPACT_ATOMS: atom_id res chain seq x y z
N MET A 1 27.91 -15.86 18.06
CA MET A 1 26.62 -15.10 18.23
C MET A 1 25.51 -15.70 17.37
N TYR A 2 25.54 -15.70 16.02
CA TYR A 2 24.44 -16.28 15.22
C TYR A 2 24.34 -17.82 15.35
N LYS A 3 25.45 -18.55 15.44
CA LYS A 3 25.45 -20.00 15.69
C LYS A 3 24.87 -20.37 17.05
N GLU A 4 25.19 -19.63 18.09
CA GLU A 4 24.62 -19.83 19.44
C GLU A 4 23.10 -19.63 19.44
N MET A 5 22.60 -18.65 18.64
CA MET A 5 21.18 -18.44 18.49
C MET A 5 20.53 -19.59 17.71
N TYR A 6 21.17 -20.07 16.64
CA TYR A 6 20.72 -21.26 15.91
C TYR A 6 20.64 -22.49 16.84
N ASP A 7 21.71 -22.77 17.60
CA ASP A 7 21.76 -23.90 18.53
C ASP A 7 20.66 -23.80 19.61
N ARG A 8 20.42 -22.58 20.10
CA ARG A 8 19.33 -22.31 21.06
C ARG A 8 17.96 -22.63 20.46
N TRP A 9 17.70 -22.23 19.20
CA TRP A 9 16.45 -22.55 18.53
C TRP A 9 16.31 -24.05 18.24
N LEU A 10 17.37 -24.70 17.82
CA LEU A 10 17.37 -26.14 17.54
C LEU A 10 17.10 -26.97 18.79
N ALA A 11 17.61 -26.52 19.95
CA ALA A 11 17.41 -27.17 21.26
C ALA A 11 16.03 -26.88 21.86
N ALA A 12 15.33 -25.83 21.41
CA ALA A 12 14.03 -25.47 21.97
C ALA A 12 12.93 -26.43 21.53
N ASP A 13 11.91 -26.57 22.40
CA ASP A 13 10.64 -27.20 22.02
C ASP A 13 9.78 -26.16 21.28
N LEU A 14 9.85 -26.20 19.95
CA LEU A 14 9.19 -25.23 19.09
C LEU A 14 7.73 -25.61 18.86
N ALA A 15 6.83 -24.66 19.18
CA ALA A 15 5.38 -24.86 19.06
C ALA A 15 4.89 -24.98 17.59
N ASP A 16 5.63 -24.42 16.62
CA ASP A 16 5.33 -24.58 15.21
C ASP A 16 6.14 -25.75 14.64
N ALA A 17 5.45 -26.82 14.25
CA ALA A 17 6.06 -28.09 13.83
C ALA A 17 6.93 -27.97 12.57
N ASP A 18 6.73 -26.93 11.75
CA ASP A 18 7.49 -26.73 10.51
C ASP A 18 8.91 -26.20 10.78
N LEU A 19 9.14 -25.51 11.90
CA LEU A 19 10.38 -24.79 12.14
C LEU A 19 11.58 -25.70 12.44
N LYS A 20 11.38 -26.77 13.20
CA LYS A 20 12.47 -27.67 13.59
C LYS A 20 13.04 -28.47 12.41
N PRO A 21 12.22 -29.10 11.56
CA PRO A 21 12.70 -29.72 10.32
C PRO A 21 13.44 -28.75 9.39
N GLU A 22 12.98 -27.49 9.29
CA GLU A 22 13.66 -26.45 8.51
C GLU A 22 15.06 -26.14 9.09
N LEU A 23 15.19 -26.00 10.42
CA LEU A 23 16.49 -25.77 11.06
C LEU A 23 17.45 -26.95 10.83
N GLU A 24 16.94 -28.19 10.96
CA GLU A 24 17.73 -29.39 10.70
C GLU A 24 18.21 -29.47 9.25
N SER A 25 17.43 -29.00 8.30
CA SER A 25 17.77 -29.02 6.87
C SER A 25 18.93 -28.10 6.50
N VAL A 26 19.21 -27.08 7.30
CA VAL A 26 20.27 -26.10 7.05
C VAL A 26 21.49 -26.26 7.98
N LYS A 27 21.55 -27.32 8.78
CA LYS A 27 22.58 -27.53 9.82
C LYS A 27 24.04 -27.47 9.30
N ASP A 28 24.25 -27.88 8.06
CA ASP A 28 25.56 -27.95 7.42
C ASP A 28 25.80 -26.76 6.45
N ASP A 29 24.87 -25.80 6.37
CA ASP A 29 24.91 -24.62 5.52
C ASP A 29 25.08 -23.34 6.38
N ASP A 30 26.35 -22.92 6.55
CA ASP A 30 26.69 -21.78 7.43
C ASP A 30 26.12 -20.46 6.89
N ASP A 31 26.06 -20.28 5.58
CA ASP A 31 25.50 -19.09 4.95
C ASP A 31 23.98 -19.02 5.21
N ALA A 32 23.29 -20.15 5.09
CA ALA A 32 21.87 -20.23 5.39
C ALA A 32 21.55 -20.00 6.89
N ILE A 33 22.43 -20.46 7.79
CA ILE A 33 22.32 -20.20 9.24
C ILE A 33 22.56 -18.70 9.50
N GLN A 34 23.61 -18.14 8.93
CA GLN A 34 23.94 -16.72 9.07
C GLN A 34 22.81 -15.82 8.57
N ASP A 35 22.24 -16.10 7.40
CA ASP A 35 21.11 -15.36 6.82
C ASP A 35 19.86 -15.36 7.75
N ARG A 36 19.64 -16.45 8.50
CA ARG A 36 18.50 -16.58 9.43
C ARG A 36 18.73 -15.93 10.80
N PHE A 37 19.98 -15.84 11.27
CA PHE A 37 20.25 -15.53 12.67
C PHE A 37 21.26 -14.40 12.92
N ALA A 38 21.97 -13.89 11.88
CA ALA A 38 22.96 -12.82 12.06
C ALA A 38 22.32 -11.49 12.46
N VAL A 39 21.09 -11.26 12.01
CA VAL A 39 20.28 -10.08 12.34
C VAL A 39 18.88 -10.51 12.72
N ALA A 40 18.16 -9.65 13.45
CA ALA A 40 16.73 -9.81 13.67
C ALA A 40 15.95 -8.96 12.65
N LEU A 41 14.72 -9.37 12.32
CA LEU A 41 13.81 -8.51 11.57
C LEU A 41 13.63 -7.20 12.31
N LYS A 42 13.86 -6.09 11.62
CA LYS A 42 13.66 -4.76 12.19
C LYS A 42 12.18 -4.41 12.11
N PHE A 43 11.63 -3.89 13.21
CA PHE A 43 10.36 -3.20 13.21
C PHE A 43 10.61 -1.84 12.56
N GLY A 44 10.54 -1.82 11.22
CA GLY A 44 10.76 -0.59 10.42
C GLY A 44 9.64 0.44 10.64
N THR A 45 9.52 1.37 9.73
CA THR A 45 8.60 2.52 9.82
C THR A 45 7.12 2.17 10.03
N ALA A 46 6.72 0.93 10.16
CA ALA A 46 5.35 0.52 10.53
C ALA A 46 5.19 -1.00 10.62
N GLY A 47 6.21 -1.76 11.00
CA GLY A 47 6.04 -3.20 11.21
C GLY A 47 7.18 -4.06 10.67
N LEU A 48 6.94 -5.36 10.60
CA LEU A 48 7.88 -6.37 10.16
C LEU A 48 7.53 -6.85 8.75
N ARG A 49 8.53 -7.21 7.96
CA ARG A 49 8.36 -7.95 6.70
C ARG A 49 9.56 -8.86 6.50
N GLY A 50 9.32 -10.13 6.19
CA GLY A 50 10.38 -11.09 5.97
C GLY A 50 9.89 -12.36 5.27
N VAL A 51 10.85 -13.21 4.90
CA VAL A 51 10.57 -14.56 4.41
C VAL A 51 10.02 -15.39 5.56
N ILE A 52 8.98 -16.20 5.30
CA ILE A 52 8.42 -17.14 6.27
C ILE A 52 9.45 -18.25 6.55
N GLY A 53 9.66 -18.62 7.83
CA GLY A 53 10.55 -19.70 8.21
C GLY A 53 11.18 -19.55 9.58
N ALA A 54 12.11 -20.44 9.89
CA ALA A 54 12.81 -20.50 11.17
C ALA A 54 13.94 -19.46 11.24
N GLY A 55 14.01 -18.72 12.35
CA GLY A 55 15.09 -17.76 12.64
C GLY A 55 14.59 -16.39 13.08
N THR A 56 15.52 -15.58 13.57
CA THR A 56 15.24 -14.20 14.02
C THR A 56 15.04 -13.22 12.86
N ASN A 57 15.59 -13.54 11.68
CA ASN A 57 15.44 -12.79 10.42
C ASN A 57 14.37 -13.42 9.52
N ARG A 58 13.33 -14.01 10.10
CA ARG A 58 12.23 -14.69 9.38
C ARG A 58 10.91 -14.36 10.04
N MET A 59 9.82 -14.42 9.25
CA MET A 59 8.46 -14.34 9.78
C MET A 59 8.03 -15.72 10.30
N ASN A 60 7.75 -15.79 11.58
CA ASN A 60 7.26 -16.96 12.29
C ASN A 60 6.52 -16.55 13.56
N ILE A 61 5.89 -17.53 14.24
CA ILE A 61 5.10 -17.24 15.44
C ILE A 61 5.93 -16.61 16.58
N TYR A 62 7.23 -16.89 16.69
CA TYR A 62 8.08 -16.34 17.75
C TYR A 62 8.40 -14.87 17.52
N VAL A 63 8.67 -14.49 16.28
CA VAL A 63 8.87 -13.10 15.88
C VAL A 63 7.56 -12.31 16.05
N VAL A 64 6.41 -12.90 15.69
CA VAL A 64 5.09 -12.28 15.92
C VAL A 64 4.80 -12.13 17.42
N ARG A 65 5.07 -13.14 18.23
CA ARG A 65 4.93 -13.08 19.70
C ARG A 65 5.78 -11.97 20.31
N GLN A 66 7.04 -11.89 19.91
CA GLN A 66 7.97 -10.86 20.39
C GLN A 66 7.50 -9.45 20.01
N ALA A 67 7.12 -9.25 18.74
CA ALA A 67 6.62 -7.97 18.25
C ALA A 67 5.32 -7.56 18.96
N THR A 68 4.40 -8.50 19.12
CA THR A 68 3.12 -8.24 19.78
C THR A 68 3.28 -7.97 21.26
N GLN A 69 4.24 -8.61 21.96
CA GLN A 69 4.55 -8.30 23.35
C GLN A 69 5.07 -6.86 23.49
N GLY A 70 5.95 -6.41 22.58
CA GLY A 70 6.41 -5.02 22.55
C GLY A 70 5.26 -4.04 22.31
N LEU A 71 4.36 -4.34 21.35
CA LEU A 71 3.15 -3.56 21.11
C LEU A 71 2.22 -3.54 22.33
N ALA A 72 2.02 -4.69 23.00
CA ALA A 72 1.20 -4.78 24.20
C ALA A 72 1.76 -3.92 25.35
N ASN A 73 3.08 -3.91 25.53
CA ASN A 73 3.73 -3.06 26.51
C ASN A 73 3.46 -1.58 26.22
N TRP A 74 3.59 -1.16 24.98
CA TRP A 74 3.28 0.21 24.55
C TRP A 74 1.80 0.55 24.74
N VAL A 75 0.86 -0.31 24.31
CA VAL A 75 -0.59 -0.10 24.48
C VAL A 75 -0.94 0.15 25.95
N LYS A 76 -0.34 -0.57 26.87
CA LYS A 76 -0.55 -0.38 28.32
C LYS A 76 -0.11 0.97 28.85
N THR A 77 0.81 1.65 28.18
CA THR A 77 1.22 3.01 28.54
C THR A 77 0.27 4.09 28.00
N GLN A 78 -0.58 3.72 27.04
CA GLN A 78 -1.57 4.62 26.45
C GLN A 78 -2.85 4.56 27.30
N GLY A 79 -3.50 5.64 27.52
CA GLY A 79 -4.87 5.64 28.08
C GLY A 79 -5.87 4.95 27.14
N GLY A 80 -7.16 5.00 27.47
CA GLY A 80 -8.22 4.58 26.56
C GLY A 80 -8.73 3.16 26.79
N SER A 81 -9.25 2.53 25.73
CA SER A 81 -10.04 1.28 25.80
C SER A 81 -9.22 0.03 26.08
N GLN A 82 -7.90 0.08 25.96
CA GLN A 82 -7.00 -1.07 25.98
C GLN A 82 -7.47 -2.17 25.01
N THR A 83 -7.79 -1.76 23.79
CA THR A 83 -8.32 -2.63 22.73
C THR A 83 -7.41 -2.55 21.50
N VAL A 84 -7.23 -3.67 20.79
CA VAL A 84 -6.48 -3.77 19.53
C VAL A 84 -7.33 -4.48 18.48
N ALA A 85 -7.42 -3.91 17.28
CA ALA A 85 -8.05 -4.55 16.14
C ALA A 85 -7.04 -5.40 15.36
N ILE A 86 -7.46 -6.53 14.79
CA ILE A 86 -6.58 -7.41 13.99
C ILE A 86 -7.29 -7.83 12.71
N SER A 87 -6.59 -7.67 11.58
CA SER A 87 -6.99 -8.21 10.28
C SER A 87 -5.81 -8.94 9.61
N TYR A 88 -6.11 -9.74 8.61
CA TYR A 88 -5.12 -10.52 7.88
C TYR A 88 -5.57 -10.80 6.44
N ASP A 89 -4.60 -11.04 5.56
CA ASP A 89 -4.81 -11.38 4.16
C ASP A 89 -4.78 -12.90 3.91
N SER A 90 -4.74 -13.30 2.64
CA SER A 90 -4.74 -14.70 2.20
C SER A 90 -3.38 -15.41 2.30
N ARG A 91 -2.31 -14.72 2.69
CA ARG A 91 -0.95 -15.27 2.68
C ARG A 91 -0.79 -16.47 3.61
N ILE A 92 0.17 -17.33 3.26
CA ILE A 92 0.53 -18.50 4.07
C ILE A 92 0.78 -18.06 5.51
N LYS A 93 0.13 -18.73 6.48
CA LYS A 93 0.19 -18.47 7.92
C LYS A 93 -0.33 -17.09 8.38
N SER A 94 -1.00 -16.29 7.54
CA SER A 94 -1.56 -15.01 7.98
C SER A 94 -2.59 -15.17 9.11
N ASP A 95 -3.47 -16.16 9.02
CA ASP A 95 -4.44 -16.50 10.05
C ASP A 95 -3.77 -16.99 11.35
N VAL A 96 -2.71 -17.80 11.23
CA VAL A 96 -1.92 -18.28 12.37
C VAL A 96 -1.23 -17.11 13.08
N PHE A 97 -0.61 -16.20 12.33
CA PHE A 97 0.06 -15.04 12.90
C PHE A 97 -0.93 -14.06 13.54
N ALA A 98 -2.11 -13.87 12.94
CA ALA A 98 -3.17 -13.04 13.51
C ALA A 98 -3.69 -13.61 14.83
N LYS A 99 -3.95 -14.92 14.91
CA LYS A 99 -4.33 -15.60 16.17
C LYS A 99 -3.22 -15.52 17.21
N THR A 100 -1.97 -15.77 16.81
CA THR A 100 -0.80 -15.63 17.70
C THR A 100 -0.70 -14.23 18.30
N ALA A 101 -0.94 -13.18 17.54
CA ALA A 101 -0.99 -11.82 18.05
C ALA A 101 -2.15 -11.62 19.04
N ALA A 102 -3.33 -12.16 18.75
CA ALA A 102 -4.48 -12.11 19.65
C ALA A 102 -4.21 -12.79 21.00
N GLU A 103 -3.57 -13.95 20.99
CA GLU A 103 -3.17 -14.71 22.18
C GLU A 103 -2.23 -13.91 23.10
N VAL A 104 -1.23 -13.24 22.53
CA VAL A 104 -0.29 -12.39 23.29
C VAL A 104 -1.01 -11.17 23.88
N LEU A 105 -1.84 -10.49 23.11
CA LEU A 105 -2.59 -9.32 23.58
C LEU A 105 -3.53 -9.69 24.73
N ALA A 106 -4.32 -10.76 24.57
CA ALA A 106 -5.24 -11.25 25.57
C ALA A 106 -4.52 -11.67 26.87
N ALA A 107 -3.37 -12.36 26.76
CA ALA A 107 -2.52 -12.71 27.91
C ALA A 107 -1.97 -11.49 28.67
N ASN A 108 -1.95 -10.33 28.02
CA ASN A 108 -1.58 -9.05 28.62
C ASN A 108 -2.79 -8.26 29.14
N GLY A 109 -4.01 -8.82 29.09
CA GLY A 109 -5.26 -8.19 29.55
C GLY A 109 -5.80 -7.13 28.56
N ILE A 110 -5.31 -7.14 27.32
CA ILE A 110 -5.75 -6.23 26.26
C ILE A 110 -6.89 -6.91 25.49
N LYS A 111 -7.99 -6.20 25.28
CA LYS A 111 -9.10 -6.68 24.45
C LYS A 111 -8.71 -6.73 22.98
N VAL A 112 -9.20 -7.74 22.27
CA VAL A 112 -8.91 -7.95 20.85
C VAL A 112 -10.20 -7.98 20.06
N ARG A 113 -10.23 -7.22 18.95
CA ARG A 113 -11.24 -7.29 17.89
C ARG A 113 -10.59 -7.88 16.65
N ILE A 114 -10.80 -9.17 16.39
CA ILE A 114 -10.21 -9.87 15.25
C ILE A 114 -11.27 -10.21 14.20
N TYR A 115 -10.95 -10.07 12.93
CA TYR A 115 -11.86 -10.55 11.87
C TYR A 115 -11.89 -12.09 11.84
N SER A 116 -13.10 -12.64 11.68
CA SER A 116 -13.31 -14.11 11.63
C SER A 116 -12.83 -14.74 10.31
N ALA A 117 -12.70 -13.92 9.27
CA ALA A 117 -12.17 -14.26 7.95
C ALA A 117 -11.18 -13.20 7.50
N LEU A 118 -10.41 -13.49 6.45
CA LEU A 118 -9.50 -12.50 5.86
C LEU A 118 -10.26 -11.24 5.43
N MET A 119 -9.71 -10.07 5.74
CA MET A 119 -10.27 -8.78 5.39
C MET A 119 -9.15 -7.80 5.00
N PRO A 120 -9.45 -6.83 4.10
CA PRO A 120 -8.46 -5.91 3.57
C PRO A 120 -7.93 -4.88 4.58
N VAL A 121 -6.81 -4.25 4.23
CA VAL A 121 -6.20 -3.15 5.00
C VAL A 121 -7.19 -2.06 5.40
N PRO A 122 -8.04 -1.51 4.51
CA PRO A 122 -8.99 -0.48 4.90
C PRO A 122 -10.00 -0.96 5.95
N ALA A 123 -10.35 -2.23 5.97
CA ALA A 123 -11.22 -2.78 7.02
C ALA A 123 -10.55 -2.72 8.39
N LEU A 124 -9.23 -3.00 8.49
CA LEU A 124 -8.50 -2.82 9.74
C LEU A 124 -8.49 -1.36 10.19
N SER A 125 -8.14 -0.44 9.29
CA SER A 125 -8.11 1.01 9.59
C SER A 125 -9.47 1.47 10.12
N PHE A 126 -10.57 1.03 9.47
CA PHE A 126 -11.93 1.35 9.88
C PHE A 126 -12.27 0.75 11.26
N ALA A 127 -12.05 -0.55 11.48
CA ALA A 127 -12.35 -1.22 12.75
C ALA A 127 -11.56 -0.62 13.92
N THR A 128 -10.29 -0.24 13.70
CA THR A 128 -9.46 0.45 14.70
C THR A 128 -10.13 1.72 15.20
N ARG A 129 -10.69 2.52 14.29
CA ARG A 129 -11.44 3.75 14.62
C ARG A 129 -12.82 3.47 15.18
N TYR A 130 -13.58 2.55 14.56
CA TYR A 130 -14.95 2.20 14.94
C TYR A 130 -15.06 1.73 16.40
N TYR A 131 -14.12 0.88 16.82
CA TYR A 131 -14.07 0.38 18.22
C TYR A 131 -13.22 1.23 19.15
N ASN A 132 -12.72 2.39 18.70
CA ASN A 132 -11.81 3.25 19.48
C ASN A 132 -10.60 2.47 20.03
N CYS A 133 -9.98 1.64 19.20
CA CYS A 133 -8.84 0.84 19.58
C CYS A 133 -7.59 1.71 19.84
N ASN A 134 -6.70 1.23 20.72
CA ASN A 134 -5.39 1.86 20.94
C ASN A 134 -4.40 1.57 19.80
N ALA A 135 -4.61 0.46 19.09
CA ALA A 135 -3.79 0.05 17.95
C ALA A 135 -4.55 -0.87 17.01
N GLY A 136 -3.99 -1.07 15.82
CA GLY A 136 -4.40 -2.08 14.87
C GLY A 136 -3.23 -2.94 14.40
N ILE A 137 -3.49 -4.18 14.02
CA ILE A 137 -2.50 -5.10 13.45
C ILE A 137 -3.03 -5.63 12.13
N MET A 138 -2.27 -5.45 11.04
CA MET A 138 -2.53 -6.11 9.77
C MET A 138 -1.43 -7.12 9.46
N VAL A 139 -1.82 -8.38 9.34
CA VAL A 139 -0.89 -9.46 8.93
C VAL A 139 -0.93 -9.59 7.42
N THR A 140 0.09 -9.05 6.77
CA THR A 140 0.21 -9.02 5.30
C THR A 140 1.63 -8.65 4.88
N ALA A 141 2.03 -9.08 3.68
CA ALA A 141 3.18 -8.53 2.96
C ALA A 141 2.75 -7.85 1.64
N SER A 142 1.48 -7.38 1.55
CA SER A 142 0.92 -6.71 0.36
C SER A 142 1.14 -7.57 -0.91
N HIS A 143 1.73 -7.03 -1.93
CA HIS A 143 1.99 -7.66 -3.23
C HIS A 143 3.32 -8.43 -3.35
N ASN A 144 4.05 -8.64 -2.25
CA ASN A 144 5.30 -9.41 -2.28
C ASN A 144 5.05 -10.89 -2.66
N PRO A 145 6.07 -11.62 -3.17
CA PRO A 145 5.96 -13.05 -3.44
C PRO A 145 5.45 -13.90 -2.27
N ALA A 146 4.90 -15.08 -2.58
CA ALA A 146 4.29 -16.00 -1.62
C ALA A 146 5.16 -16.35 -0.39
N LYS A 147 6.48 -16.41 -0.57
CA LYS A 147 7.43 -16.72 0.53
C LYS A 147 7.50 -15.65 1.62
N TYR A 148 6.96 -14.44 1.39
CA TYR A 148 6.96 -13.35 2.36
C TYR A 148 5.66 -13.26 3.14
N ASN A 149 5.76 -12.88 4.41
CA ASN A 149 4.66 -12.35 5.19
C ASN A 149 5.14 -11.13 6.00
N GLY A 150 4.22 -10.48 6.69
CA GLY A 150 4.53 -9.28 7.46
C GLY A 150 3.52 -9.01 8.56
N TYR A 151 3.80 -7.98 9.32
CA TYR A 151 3.02 -7.52 10.45
C TYR A 151 3.08 -5.99 10.43
N LYS A 152 2.01 -5.33 10.03
CA LYS A 152 1.90 -3.86 10.01
C LYS A 152 1.18 -3.40 11.29
N ALA A 153 1.70 -2.39 11.98
CA ALA A 153 1.09 -1.80 13.16
C ALA A 153 0.47 -0.43 12.83
N TYR A 154 -0.72 -0.20 13.37
CA TYR A 154 -1.54 0.99 13.18
C TYR A 154 -1.78 1.69 14.51
N GLY A 155 -1.83 3.02 14.50
CA GLY A 155 -2.19 3.84 15.65
C GLY A 155 -3.71 3.93 15.88
N PRO A 156 -4.13 4.60 16.95
CA PRO A 156 -5.55 4.74 17.31
C PRO A 156 -6.36 5.55 16.29
N ASP A 157 -5.71 6.35 15.47
CA ASP A 157 -6.29 7.10 14.37
C ASP A 157 -6.59 6.24 13.12
N GLY A 158 -6.19 4.96 13.13
CA GLY A 158 -6.33 4.04 12.00
C GLY A 158 -5.29 4.24 10.90
N CYS A 159 -4.25 5.06 11.14
CA CYS A 159 -3.10 5.23 10.26
C CYS A 159 -1.97 4.27 10.66
N GLN A 160 -1.10 3.87 9.73
CA GLN A 160 0.14 3.19 10.11
C GLN A 160 0.90 4.04 11.12
N MET A 161 1.49 3.39 12.15
CA MET A 161 2.18 4.09 13.23
C MET A 161 3.21 5.08 12.72
N THR A 162 3.31 6.22 13.40
CA THR A 162 4.39 7.20 13.18
C THR A 162 5.74 6.59 13.57
N ASP A 163 6.82 7.16 13.05
CA ASP A 163 8.17 6.67 13.36
C ASP A 163 8.46 6.75 14.86
N GLU A 164 8.01 7.80 15.56
CA GLU A 164 8.15 7.94 17.01
C GLU A 164 7.48 6.80 17.79
N ALA A 165 6.22 6.48 17.46
CA ALA A 165 5.50 5.38 18.11
C ALA A 165 6.15 4.02 17.78
N ALA A 166 6.59 3.83 16.53
CA ALA A 166 7.28 2.62 16.10
C ALA A 166 8.61 2.42 16.83
N ASP A 167 9.38 3.48 17.06
CA ASP A 167 10.64 3.42 17.81
C ASP A 167 10.42 3.02 19.27
N ILE A 168 9.36 3.53 19.92
CA ILE A 168 8.99 3.13 21.28
C ILE A 168 8.61 1.65 21.33
N VAL A 169 7.77 1.20 20.39
CA VAL A 169 7.39 -0.23 20.29
C VAL A 169 8.62 -1.09 20.04
N TYR A 170 9.52 -0.66 19.13
CA TYR A 170 10.75 -1.40 18.85
C TYR A 170 11.67 -1.51 20.07
N ALA A 171 11.79 -0.45 20.87
CA ALA A 171 12.53 -0.52 22.12
C ALA A 171 11.96 -1.55 23.12
N GLU A 172 10.64 -1.73 23.16
CA GLU A 172 9.98 -2.76 23.96
C GLU A 172 10.19 -4.18 23.37
N ILE A 173 10.17 -4.31 22.03
CA ILE A 173 10.49 -5.57 21.34
C ILE A 173 11.90 -6.04 21.73
N GLN A 174 12.89 -5.15 21.74
CA GLN A 174 14.28 -5.47 22.07
C GLN A 174 14.49 -5.98 23.51
N LYS A 175 13.60 -5.64 24.44
CA LYS A 175 13.63 -6.13 25.84
C LYS A 175 13.00 -7.52 25.99
N THR A 176 12.29 -8.00 24.98
CA THR A 176 11.52 -9.24 25.03
C THR A 176 12.36 -10.39 24.46
N ASP A 177 12.60 -11.44 25.25
CA ASP A 177 13.25 -12.65 24.74
C ASP A 177 12.38 -13.32 23.67
N ILE A 178 12.98 -13.67 22.53
CA ILE A 178 12.23 -14.14 21.36
C ILE A 178 11.52 -15.49 21.59
N LEU A 179 12.09 -16.41 22.39
CA LEU A 179 11.51 -17.73 22.61
C LEU A 179 10.58 -17.78 23.83
N THR A 180 10.87 -16.99 24.86
CA THR A 180 10.22 -17.14 26.18
C THR A 180 9.64 -15.84 26.75
N GLY A 181 9.90 -14.69 26.12
CA GLY A 181 9.56 -13.39 26.71
C GLY A 181 8.10 -12.96 26.55
N ALA A 182 7.36 -13.55 25.60
CA ALA A 182 5.96 -13.21 25.40
C ALA A 182 5.04 -13.96 26.35
N LYS A 183 4.04 -13.27 26.92
CA LYS A 183 2.95 -13.90 27.65
C LYS A 183 1.96 -14.52 26.67
N LEU A 184 1.41 -15.67 27.01
CA LEU A 184 0.50 -16.42 26.15
C LEU A 184 -0.73 -16.90 26.91
N ILE A 185 -1.86 -16.89 26.24
CA ILE A 185 -3.09 -17.61 26.59
C ILE A 185 -3.57 -18.30 25.32
N SER A 186 -4.29 -19.40 25.40
CA SER A 186 -4.87 -19.99 24.20
C SER A 186 -5.95 -19.08 23.59
N PHE A 187 -6.11 -19.16 22.27
CA PHE A 187 -7.14 -18.37 21.58
C PHE A 187 -8.54 -18.67 22.15
N GLU A 188 -8.82 -19.95 22.41
CA GLU A 188 -10.07 -20.44 22.97
C GLU A 188 -10.31 -19.89 24.38
N ASP A 189 -9.29 -19.89 25.25
CA ASP A 189 -9.41 -19.30 26.59
C ASP A 189 -9.60 -17.79 26.52
N GLY A 190 -8.93 -17.11 25.58
CA GLY A 190 -9.12 -15.69 25.32
C GLY A 190 -10.56 -15.35 24.90
N MET A 191 -11.15 -16.18 24.05
CA MET A 191 -12.57 -16.07 23.66
C MET A 191 -13.49 -16.35 24.85
N ALA A 192 -13.24 -17.41 25.60
CA ALA A 192 -14.05 -17.79 26.77
C ALA A 192 -14.04 -16.72 27.88
N GLN A 193 -12.93 -15.98 28.02
CA GLN A 193 -12.79 -14.86 28.96
C GLN A 193 -13.35 -13.52 28.42
N GLY A 194 -13.81 -13.46 27.17
CA GLY A 194 -14.28 -12.23 26.52
C GLY A 194 -13.17 -11.21 26.27
N LEU A 195 -11.91 -11.67 26.24
CA LEU A 195 -10.75 -10.85 25.87
C LEU A 195 -10.52 -10.82 24.36
N ILE A 196 -10.91 -11.88 23.66
CA ILE A 196 -10.90 -11.96 22.20
C ILE A 196 -12.34 -12.02 21.72
N GLU A 197 -12.70 -11.14 20.81
CA GLU A 197 -14.03 -11.12 20.18
C GLU A 197 -13.87 -10.90 18.68
N TYR A 198 -14.76 -11.50 17.89
CA TYR A 198 -14.79 -11.21 16.47
C TYR A 198 -15.35 -9.81 16.19
N VAL A 199 -14.86 -9.18 15.12
CA VAL A 199 -15.45 -7.98 14.55
C VAL A 199 -16.88 -8.32 14.09
N GLY A 200 -17.85 -7.52 14.52
CA GLY A 200 -19.25 -7.76 14.21
C GLY A 200 -19.67 -7.25 12.83
N ASP A 201 -20.78 -7.77 12.33
CA ASP A 201 -21.38 -7.35 11.06
C ASP A 201 -21.78 -5.86 11.07
N ASP A 202 -22.07 -5.29 12.23
CA ASP A 202 -22.32 -3.87 12.41
C ASP A 202 -21.14 -3.00 11.95
N CYS A 203 -19.92 -3.38 12.31
CA CYS A 203 -18.72 -2.69 11.87
C CYS A 203 -18.48 -2.88 10.36
N ILE A 204 -18.67 -4.09 9.84
CA ILE A 204 -18.49 -4.40 8.42
C ILE A 204 -19.50 -3.61 7.57
N ASN A 205 -20.76 -3.63 7.94
CA ASN A 205 -21.81 -2.88 7.24
C ASN A 205 -21.59 -1.36 7.34
N ALA A 206 -21.10 -0.86 8.47
CA ALA A 206 -20.74 0.55 8.62
C ALA A 206 -19.59 0.96 7.69
N LEU A 207 -18.60 0.08 7.46
CA LEU A 207 -17.54 0.30 6.47
C LEU A 207 -18.13 0.40 5.06
N TYR A 208 -18.97 -0.55 4.65
CA TYR A 208 -19.58 -0.53 3.31
C TYR A 208 -20.42 0.73 3.11
N ALA A 209 -21.25 1.08 4.08
CA ALA A 209 -22.03 2.32 4.04
C ALA A 209 -21.14 3.59 3.95
N ALA A 210 -20.00 3.61 4.65
CA ALA A 210 -19.06 4.72 4.57
C ALA A 210 -18.39 4.84 3.19
N ILE A 211 -18.12 3.71 2.52
CA ILE A 211 -17.60 3.67 1.15
C ILE A 211 -18.65 4.16 0.15
N GLU A 212 -19.85 3.57 0.20
CA GLU A 212 -20.96 3.91 -0.70
C GLU A 212 -21.38 5.37 -0.61
N ALA A 213 -21.33 5.96 0.59
CA ALA A 213 -21.55 7.39 0.81
C ALA A 213 -20.54 8.30 0.08
N ARG A 214 -19.49 7.74 -0.49
CA ARG A 214 -18.51 8.50 -1.32
C ARG A 214 -18.83 8.44 -2.81
N SER A 215 -19.87 7.73 -3.23
CA SER A 215 -20.35 7.76 -4.63
C SER A 215 -20.57 9.20 -5.08
N ILE A 216 -20.01 9.54 -6.23
CA ILE A 216 -20.09 10.89 -6.80
C ILE A 216 -21.38 11.07 -7.57
N ARG A 217 -21.83 10.04 -8.29
CA ARG A 217 -23.08 10.06 -9.09
C ARG A 217 -23.94 8.84 -8.77
N PRO A 218 -24.58 8.81 -7.59
CA PRO A 218 -25.37 7.67 -7.14
C PRO A 218 -26.40 7.23 -8.17
N GLY A 219 -26.46 5.93 -8.43
CA GLY A 219 -27.43 5.32 -9.35
C GLY A 219 -27.00 5.23 -10.81
N ILE A 220 -25.91 5.90 -11.25
CA ILE A 220 -25.45 5.84 -12.64
C ILE A 220 -25.10 4.41 -13.07
N CYS A 221 -24.52 3.62 -12.16
CA CYS A 221 -24.14 2.23 -12.44
C CYS A 221 -25.34 1.33 -12.75
N LYS A 222 -26.53 1.62 -12.20
CA LYS A 222 -27.74 0.81 -12.41
C LYS A 222 -28.24 0.81 -13.85
N THR A 223 -27.92 1.85 -14.62
CA THR A 223 -28.43 2.06 -15.99
C THR A 223 -27.38 1.93 -17.07
N ALA A 224 -26.09 1.96 -16.74
CA ALA A 224 -25.01 2.00 -17.70
C ALA A 224 -24.72 0.64 -18.37
N GLY A 225 -25.14 -0.49 -17.76
CA GLY A 225 -24.89 -1.84 -18.29
C GLY A 225 -23.40 -2.16 -18.44
N LEU A 226 -22.57 -1.74 -17.48
CA LEU A 226 -21.13 -1.94 -17.49
C LEU A 226 -20.82 -3.44 -17.28
N LYS A 227 -20.01 -4.01 -18.17
CA LYS A 227 -19.47 -5.38 -18.06
C LYS A 227 -18.07 -5.34 -17.48
N LEU A 228 -17.88 -6.00 -16.36
CA LEU A 228 -16.65 -5.98 -15.59
C LEU A 228 -16.02 -7.36 -15.49
N VAL A 229 -14.72 -7.44 -15.74
CA VAL A 229 -13.87 -8.55 -15.26
C VAL A 229 -13.14 -8.10 -14.01
N TYR A 230 -13.17 -8.93 -12.97
CA TYR A 230 -12.50 -8.65 -11.71
C TYR A 230 -11.58 -9.80 -11.28
N SER A 231 -10.37 -9.46 -10.85
CA SER A 231 -9.45 -10.38 -10.17
C SER A 231 -9.09 -9.88 -8.77
N PRO A 232 -9.38 -10.65 -7.71
CA PRO A 232 -8.85 -10.39 -6.37
C PRO A 232 -7.39 -10.83 -6.20
N LEU A 233 -6.73 -11.35 -7.23
CA LEU A 233 -5.38 -11.94 -7.20
C LEU A 233 -5.19 -12.92 -6.00
N ASN A 234 -6.15 -13.82 -5.81
CA ASN A 234 -6.22 -14.77 -4.69
C ASN A 234 -6.20 -14.10 -3.29
N GLY A 235 -6.54 -12.82 -3.20
CA GLY A 235 -6.46 -11.98 -1.99
C GLY A 235 -7.78 -11.76 -1.27
N SER A 236 -7.80 -10.75 -0.40
CA SER A 236 -8.91 -10.40 0.49
C SER A 236 -9.99 -9.53 -0.16
N GLY A 237 -9.77 -9.05 -1.39
CA GLY A 237 -10.67 -8.10 -2.05
C GLY A 237 -11.97 -8.70 -2.58
N LEU A 238 -12.07 -10.03 -2.77
CA LEU A 238 -13.22 -10.67 -3.44
C LEU A 238 -14.56 -10.24 -2.85
N VAL A 239 -14.75 -10.49 -1.56
CA VAL A 239 -16.04 -10.26 -0.90
C VAL A 239 -16.37 -8.76 -0.82
N PRO A 240 -15.50 -7.89 -0.23
CA PRO A 240 -15.85 -6.48 -0.05
C PRO A 240 -16.00 -5.72 -1.36
N VAL A 241 -15.14 -5.96 -2.36
CA VAL A 241 -15.23 -5.27 -3.65
C VAL A 241 -16.50 -5.68 -4.39
N THR A 242 -16.79 -6.99 -4.52
CA THR A 242 -17.99 -7.44 -5.23
C THR A 242 -19.28 -7.06 -4.50
N HIS A 243 -19.25 -6.96 -3.16
CA HIS A 243 -20.40 -6.47 -2.37
C HIS A 243 -20.71 -5.02 -2.73
N VAL A 244 -19.77 -4.11 -2.54
CA VAL A 244 -19.96 -2.68 -2.83
C VAL A 244 -20.34 -2.43 -4.30
N LEU A 245 -19.69 -3.12 -5.24
CA LEU A 245 -20.01 -2.96 -6.66
C LEU A 245 -21.44 -3.39 -6.99
N LYS A 246 -21.93 -4.47 -6.38
CA LYS A 246 -23.33 -4.92 -6.57
C LYS A 246 -24.32 -3.92 -5.97
N ASP A 247 -24.03 -3.37 -4.81
CA ASP A 247 -24.91 -2.41 -4.12
C ASP A 247 -25.05 -1.10 -4.89
N ILE A 248 -23.98 -0.62 -5.53
CA ILE A 248 -24.08 0.54 -6.42
C ILE A 248 -24.72 0.22 -7.79
N GLY A 249 -24.94 -1.06 -8.12
CA GLY A 249 -25.68 -1.51 -9.31
C GLY A 249 -24.83 -2.13 -10.42
N ILE A 250 -23.57 -2.46 -10.18
CA ILE A 250 -22.75 -3.25 -11.11
C ILE A 250 -23.05 -4.74 -10.89
N THR A 251 -23.84 -5.33 -11.76
CA THR A 251 -24.31 -6.73 -11.63
C THR A 251 -23.66 -7.71 -12.60
N ASP A 252 -23.10 -7.22 -13.73
CA ASP A 252 -22.38 -8.03 -14.73
C ASP A 252 -20.89 -8.06 -14.38
N ILE A 253 -20.56 -8.85 -13.35
CA ILE A 253 -19.19 -9.04 -12.86
C ILE A 253 -18.75 -10.48 -13.13
N THR A 254 -17.75 -10.66 -13.98
CA THR A 254 -17.09 -11.94 -14.19
C THR A 254 -15.78 -11.96 -13.40
N VAL A 255 -15.70 -12.81 -12.38
CA VAL A 255 -14.47 -12.99 -11.60
C VAL A 255 -13.55 -13.97 -12.32
N VAL A 256 -12.23 -13.72 -12.31
CA VAL A 256 -11.21 -14.62 -12.88
C VAL A 256 -11.18 -15.91 -12.05
N PRO A 257 -11.59 -17.07 -12.60
CA PRO A 257 -11.83 -18.28 -11.79
C PRO A 257 -10.57 -18.80 -11.08
N GLU A 258 -9.41 -18.70 -11.72
CA GLU A 258 -8.13 -19.18 -11.19
C GLU A 258 -7.59 -18.30 -10.05
N GLN A 259 -8.09 -17.07 -9.94
CA GLN A 259 -7.65 -16.07 -8.97
C GLN A 259 -8.75 -15.71 -7.96
N GLU A 260 -9.93 -16.30 -8.07
CA GLU A 260 -11.09 -16.00 -7.22
C GLU A 260 -10.86 -16.43 -5.77
N LYS A 261 -10.45 -17.69 -5.56
CA LYS A 261 -10.29 -18.22 -4.20
C LYS A 261 -9.02 -17.70 -3.54
N PRO A 262 -9.09 -17.31 -2.26
CA PRO A 262 -7.90 -16.96 -1.49
C PRO A 262 -6.87 -18.10 -1.51
N ASP A 263 -5.63 -17.80 -1.92
CA ASP A 263 -4.53 -18.77 -1.93
C ASP A 263 -3.19 -18.03 -1.74
N GLY A 264 -2.55 -18.26 -0.59
CA GLY A 264 -1.26 -17.63 -0.24
C GLY A 264 -0.08 -18.09 -1.09
N ASN A 265 -0.24 -19.12 -1.93
CA ASN A 265 0.79 -19.54 -2.88
C ASN A 265 0.79 -18.70 -4.17
N PHE A 266 -0.30 -17.99 -4.47
CA PHE A 266 -0.47 -17.20 -5.69
C PHE A 266 -0.07 -17.98 -6.96
N PRO A 267 -0.70 -19.14 -7.25
CA PRO A 267 -0.21 -20.11 -8.21
C PRO A 267 -0.14 -19.60 -9.65
N THR A 268 -0.96 -18.59 -9.99
CA THR A 268 -1.02 -18.00 -11.33
C THR A 268 -0.27 -16.67 -11.44
N CYS A 269 0.20 -16.13 -10.30
CA CYS A 269 0.81 -14.81 -10.23
C CYS A 269 1.84 -14.75 -9.10
N PRO A 270 3.12 -15.16 -9.35
CA PRO A 270 4.17 -15.17 -8.32
C PRO A 270 4.41 -13.80 -7.64
N TYR A 271 4.07 -12.72 -8.35
CA TYR A 271 4.06 -11.34 -7.84
C TYR A 271 2.63 -10.79 -7.99
N PRO A 272 1.76 -10.92 -6.97
CA PRO A 272 0.36 -10.50 -7.04
C PRO A 272 0.23 -8.98 -6.93
N ASN A 273 0.85 -8.26 -7.87
CA ASN A 273 0.93 -6.82 -7.95
C ASN A 273 0.16 -6.31 -9.17
N PRO A 274 -0.94 -5.56 -9.01
CA PRO A 274 -1.74 -5.03 -10.11
C PRO A 274 -1.01 -3.98 -10.98
N GLU A 275 0.23 -3.61 -10.64
CA GLU A 275 1.08 -2.75 -11.46
C GLU A 275 1.72 -3.50 -12.63
N ILE A 276 1.79 -4.85 -12.58
CA ILE A 276 2.52 -5.65 -13.57
C ILE A 276 1.58 -6.43 -14.48
N PHE A 277 1.94 -6.48 -15.76
CA PHE A 277 1.15 -7.14 -16.81
C PHE A 277 0.85 -8.61 -16.48
N GLU A 278 1.84 -9.37 -15.99
CA GLU A 278 1.71 -10.79 -15.69
C GLU A 278 0.61 -11.08 -14.67
N ALA A 279 0.41 -10.19 -13.69
CA ALA A 279 -0.65 -10.31 -12.71
C ALA A 279 -2.04 -10.15 -13.34
N LEU A 280 -2.14 -9.30 -14.35
CA LEU A 280 -3.39 -8.94 -15.01
C LEU A 280 -3.70 -9.85 -16.22
N ARG A 281 -2.75 -10.67 -16.67
CA ARG A 281 -2.83 -11.46 -17.91
C ARG A 281 -4.11 -12.29 -18.02
N LEU A 282 -4.44 -13.09 -16.99
CA LEU A 282 -5.66 -13.92 -17.02
C LEU A 282 -6.94 -13.08 -17.06
N GLY A 283 -6.95 -11.96 -16.36
CA GLY A 283 -8.06 -11.00 -16.39
C GLY A 283 -8.22 -10.35 -17.77
N LEU A 284 -7.11 -10.01 -18.43
CA LEU A 284 -7.11 -9.47 -19.79
C LEU A 284 -7.64 -10.50 -20.81
N GLU A 285 -7.13 -11.74 -20.79
CA GLU A 285 -7.59 -12.83 -21.65
C GLU A 285 -9.11 -13.05 -21.47
N LEU A 286 -9.59 -13.00 -20.22
CA LEU A 286 -11.02 -13.13 -19.91
C LEU A 286 -11.83 -11.91 -20.39
N ALA A 287 -11.29 -10.70 -20.24
CA ALA A 287 -11.92 -9.46 -20.71
C ALA A 287 -12.05 -9.44 -22.24
N GLU A 288 -11.00 -9.83 -22.97
CA GLU A 288 -11.02 -9.97 -24.44
C GLU A 288 -12.09 -10.99 -24.87
N LYS A 289 -12.12 -12.16 -24.25
CA LYS A 289 -13.07 -13.23 -24.56
C LYS A 289 -14.52 -12.87 -24.25
N SER A 290 -14.78 -12.16 -23.15
CA SER A 290 -16.13 -11.76 -22.74
C SER A 290 -16.58 -10.44 -23.36
N GLY A 291 -15.65 -9.66 -23.92
CA GLY A 291 -15.89 -8.32 -24.43
C GLY A 291 -16.20 -7.31 -23.33
N ALA A 292 -15.66 -7.50 -22.13
CA ALA A 292 -15.86 -6.62 -20.98
C ALA A 292 -15.45 -5.17 -21.29
N ASP A 293 -16.08 -4.20 -20.65
CA ASP A 293 -15.76 -2.78 -20.82
C ASP A 293 -14.54 -2.36 -20.01
N LEU A 294 -14.33 -3.08 -18.87
CA LEU A 294 -13.32 -2.78 -17.88
C LEU A 294 -12.80 -4.06 -17.22
N MET A 295 -11.51 -4.11 -16.93
CA MET A 295 -10.89 -5.12 -16.08
C MET A 295 -10.29 -4.45 -14.86
N LEU A 296 -10.56 -5.01 -13.66
CA LEU A 296 -9.99 -4.58 -12.38
C LEU A 296 -9.18 -5.71 -11.76
N ALA A 297 -8.09 -5.38 -11.06
CA ALA A 297 -7.42 -6.30 -10.14
C ALA A 297 -7.00 -5.59 -8.87
N THR A 298 -7.18 -6.27 -7.71
CA THR A 298 -6.71 -5.80 -6.41
C THR A 298 -5.59 -6.69 -5.89
N ASP A 299 -4.62 -6.11 -5.16
CA ASP A 299 -3.56 -6.87 -4.52
C ASP A 299 -4.08 -7.68 -3.31
N PRO A 300 -3.29 -8.59 -2.71
CA PRO A 300 -3.77 -9.52 -1.69
C PRO A 300 -4.39 -8.87 -0.45
N ASP A 301 -3.91 -7.72 0.01
CA ASP A 301 -4.48 -6.97 1.13
C ASP A 301 -5.44 -5.85 0.67
N ALA A 302 -5.77 -5.83 -0.62
CA ALA A 302 -6.74 -4.96 -1.28
C ALA A 302 -6.63 -3.48 -0.86
N ASP A 303 -5.41 -3.00 -0.81
CA ASP A 303 -5.10 -1.58 -0.64
C ASP A 303 -4.75 -0.90 -1.96
N ARG A 304 -4.55 -1.68 -3.06
CA ARG A 304 -4.27 -1.21 -4.42
C ARG A 304 -5.22 -1.80 -5.42
N VAL A 305 -5.53 -1.02 -6.47
CA VAL A 305 -6.32 -1.48 -7.61
C VAL A 305 -5.71 -1.02 -8.92
N GLY A 306 -5.44 -1.97 -9.82
CA GLY A 306 -5.02 -1.73 -11.20
C GLY A 306 -6.15 -2.01 -12.18
N ILE A 307 -6.11 -1.36 -13.35
CA ILE A 307 -7.16 -1.49 -14.36
C ILE A 307 -6.61 -1.65 -15.76
N ALA A 308 -7.41 -2.31 -16.60
CA ALA A 308 -7.30 -2.25 -18.04
C ALA A 308 -8.62 -1.77 -18.63
N VAL A 309 -8.55 -0.83 -19.58
CA VAL A 309 -9.69 -0.21 -20.23
C VAL A 309 -9.79 -0.66 -21.68
N LYS A 310 -11.01 -0.90 -22.17
CA LYS A 310 -11.25 -1.25 -23.54
C LYS A 310 -11.10 -0.01 -24.45
N CYS A 311 -10.28 -0.14 -25.48
CA CYS A 311 -10.08 0.87 -26.52
C CYS A 311 -11.12 0.74 -27.63
N LYS A 312 -11.23 1.77 -28.50
CA LYS A 312 -12.17 1.80 -29.65
C LYS A 312 -11.94 0.69 -30.67
N ASP A 313 -10.71 0.25 -30.84
CA ASP A 313 -10.32 -0.85 -31.73
C ASP A 313 -10.59 -2.24 -31.14
N GLY A 314 -11.07 -2.30 -29.88
CA GLY A 314 -11.36 -3.51 -29.14
C GLY A 314 -10.18 -4.06 -28.34
N SER A 315 -8.98 -3.49 -28.44
CA SER A 315 -7.84 -3.82 -27.60
C SER A 315 -8.02 -3.33 -26.16
N TYR A 316 -7.15 -3.77 -25.26
CA TYR A 316 -7.13 -3.31 -23.86
C TYR A 316 -5.81 -2.62 -23.55
N GLU A 317 -5.90 -1.50 -22.84
CA GLU A 317 -4.75 -0.74 -22.38
C GLU A 317 -4.72 -0.70 -20.86
N LEU A 318 -3.55 -1.01 -20.28
CA LEU A 318 -3.29 -0.88 -18.84
C LEU A 318 -3.04 0.58 -18.51
N LEU A 319 -3.76 1.12 -17.54
CA LEU A 319 -3.51 2.47 -17.05
C LEU A 319 -2.60 2.43 -15.81
N SER A 320 -1.64 3.34 -15.76
CA SER A 320 -0.77 3.51 -14.61
C SER A 320 -1.53 4.10 -13.42
N GLY A 321 -0.99 3.91 -12.20
CA GLY A 321 -1.56 4.48 -10.99
C GLY A 321 -1.66 6.01 -11.04
N ASN A 322 -0.73 6.67 -11.73
CA ASN A 322 -0.78 8.11 -11.97
C ASN A 322 -1.95 8.52 -12.89
N GLU A 323 -2.17 7.81 -13.97
CA GLU A 323 -3.28 8.08 -14.92
C GLU A 323 -4.63 7.88 -14.25
N VAL A 324 -4.79 6.78 -13.51
CA VAL A 324 -6.03 6.53 -12.75
C VAL A 324 -6.23 7.57 -11.65
N GLY A 325 -5.16 7.95 -10.93
CA GLY A 325 -5.23 8.99 -9.90
C GLY A 325 -5.70 10.34 -10.44
N VAL A 326 -5.19 10.75 -11.61
CA VAL A 326 -5.60 11.99 -12.28
C VAL A 326 -7.04 11.92 -12.80
N LEU A 327 -7.42 10.80 -13.42
CA LEU A 327 -8.80 10.56 -13.87
C LEU A 327 -9.81 10.61 -12.72
N LEU A 328 -9.49 9.96 -11.59
CA LEU A 328 -10.34 10.00 -10.40
C LEU A 328 -10.43 11.41 -9.82
N LEU A 329 -9.32 12.16 -9.76
CA LEU A 329 -9.33 13.54 -9.29
C LEU A 329 -10.24 14.43 -10.14
N ASP A 330 -10.09 14.38 -11.47
CA ASP A 330 -10.93 15.11 -12.41
C ASP A 330 -12.42 14.74 -12.26
N TYR A 331 -12.71 13.43 -12.21
CA TYR A 331 -14.06 12.91 -12.04
C TYR A 331 -14.74 13.35 -10.75
N ILE A 332 -13.99 13.26 -9.63
CA ILE A 332 -14.49 13.66 -8.30
C ILE A 332 -14.75 15.16 -8.27
N CYS A 333 -13.80 15.97 -8.73
CA CYS A 333 -13.93 17.42 -8.71
C CYS A 333 -15.08 17.90 -9.60
N ALA A 334 -15.13 17.45 -10.86
CA ALA A 334 -16.21 17.81 -11.78
C ALA A 334 -17.58 17.43 -11.23
N GLY A 335 -17.73 16.21 -10.70
CA GLY A 335 -19.00 15.74 -10.16
C GLY A 335 -19.44 16.47 -8.90
N ARG A 336 -18.52 16.78 -7.99
CA ARG A 336 -18.84 17.56 -6.77
C ARG A 336 -19.25 18.99 -7.09
N ILE A 337 -18.61 19.62 -8.09
CA ILE A 337 -19.00 20.96 -8.57
C ILE A 337 -20.40 20.90 -9.20
N GLU A 338 -20.63 19.93 -10.10
CA GLU A 338 -21.94 19.73 -10.77
C GLU A 338 -23.09 19.58 -9.76
N GLN A 339 -22.82 18.90 -8.61
CA GLN A 339 -23.82 18.66 -7.58
C GLN A 339 -23.83 19.70 -6.45
N GLY A 340 -22.93 20.67 -6.47
CA GLY A 340 -22.81 21.67 -5.40
C GLY A 340 -22.30 21.09 -4.07
N THR A 341 -21.56 19.96 -4.09
CA THR A 341 -21.05 19.26 -2.91
C THR A 341 -19.53 19.45 -2.71
N MET A 342 -18.89 20.30 -3.52
CA MET A 342 -17.47 20.64 -3.35
C MET A 342 -17.28 21.43 -2.05
N PRO A 343 -16.46 20.96 -1.09
CA PRO A 343 -16.20 21.70 0.12
C PRO A 343 -15.39 22.98 -0.18
N LYS A 344 -15.58 24.01 0.64
CA LYS A 344 -14.70 25.19 0.60
C LYS A 344 -13.28 24.75 0.94
N ASN A 345 -12.29 25.29 0.20
CA ASN A 345 -10.88 24.98 0.39
C ASN A 345 -10.64 23.46 0.39
N ALA A 346 -11.24 22.76 -0.57
CA ALA A 346 -11.04 21.33 -0.75
C ALA A 346 -9.56 20.97 -0.82
N VAL A 347 -9.19 19.84 -0.24
CA VAL A 347 -7.81 19.34 -0.17
C VAL A 347 -7.72 17.99 -0.85
N MET A 348 -6.73 17.85 -1.73
CA MET A 348 -6.23 16.56 -2.20
C MET A 348 -4.79 16.35 -1.76
N CYS A 349 -4.36 15.10 -1.62
CA CYS A 349 -3.00 14.75 -1.24
C CYS A 349 -2.40 13.76 -2.23
N LYS A 350 -1.10 13.91 -2.56
CA LYS A 350 -0.36 12.91 -3.33
C LYS A 350 1.10 12.81 -2.89
N SER A 351 1.76 11.70 -3.25
CA SER A 351 3.18 11.57 -2.98
C SER A 351 4.01 12.53 -3.85
N ILE A 352 5.18 12.95 -3.35
CA ILE A 352 6.13 13.81 -4.09
C ILE A 352 6.67 13.17 -5.37
N VAL A 353 6.47 11.87 -5.57
CA VAL A 353 6.88 11.14 -6.78
C VAL A 353 5.71 10.84 -7.71
N SER A 354 4.48 11.18 -7.29
CA SER A 354 3.29 11.10 -8.16
C SER A 354 3.28 12.24 -9.18
N THR A 355 2.57 12.03 -10.28
CA THR A 355 2.56 12.93 -11.43
C THR A 355 2.20 14.38 -11.11
N PRO A 356 2.95 15.38 -11.60
CA PRO A 356 2.58 16.79 -11.51
C PRO A 356 1.35 17.17 -12.36
N LEU A 357 0.86 16.30 -13.21
CA LEU A 357 -0.42 16.49 -13.90
C LEU A 357 -1.58 16.65 -12.90
N ALA A 358 -1.52 15.95 -11.76
CA ALA A 358 -2.52 16.10 -10.71
C ALA A 358 -2.53 17.51 -10.08
N ASP A 359 -1.36 18.17 -9.97
CA ASP A 359 -1.29 19.57 -9.50
C ASP A 359 -2.05 20.50 -10.44
N LYS A 360 -1.94 20.27 -11.77
CA LYS A 360 -2.64 21.07 -12.81
C LYS A 360 -4.14 20.88 -12.76
N VAL A 361 -4.58 19.64 -12.59
CA VAL A 361 -6.02 19.34 -12.45
C VAL A 361 -6.57 19.93 -11.15
N ALA A 362 -5.86 19.81 -10.03
CA ALA A 362 -6.26 20.42 -8.77
C ALA A 362 -6.35 21.96 -8.87
N GLU A 363 -5.37 22.60 -9.49
CA GLU A 363 -5.35 24.05 -9.77
C GLU A 363 -6.57 24.49 -10.56
N HIS A 364 -6.93 23.76 -11.62
CA HIS A 364 -8.12 24.04 -12.45
C HIS A 364 -9.41 24.08 -11.63
N TYR A 365 -9.56 23.15 -10.69
CA TYR A 365 -10.75 23.05 -9.84
C TYR A 365 -10.67 23.88 -8.53
N GLY A 366 -9.59 24.62 -8.32
CA GLY A 366 -9.37 25.39 -7.09
C GLY A 366 -9.19 24.53 -5.83
N VAL A 367 -8.65 23.33 -5.99
CA VAL A 367 -8.37 22.36 -4.91
C VAL A 367 -6.93 22.52 -4.44
N GLU A 368 -6.73 22.61 -3.12
CA GLU A 368 -5.41 22.62 -2.50
C GLU A 368 -4.73 21.25 -2.71
N CYS A 369 -3.62 21.20 -3.45
CA CYS A 369 -2.83 19.98 -3.64
C CYS A 369 -1.69 19.95 -2.62
N ARG A 370 -1.72 18.97 -1.69
CA ARG A 370 -0.65 18.73 -0.72
C ARG A 370 0.25 17.60 -1.21
N ASN A 371 1.49 17.96 -1.52
CA ASN A 371 2.52 16.99 -1.86
C ASN A 371 3.18 16.48 -0.58
N VAL A 372 3.13 15.17 -0.31
CA VAL A 372 3.66 14.54 0.90
C VAL A 372 4.74 13.51 0.56
N LEU A 373 5.52 13.08 1.55
CA LEU A 373 6.51 12.01 1.36
C LEU A 373 5.83 10.72 0.90
N THR A 374 6.61 9.83 0.26
CA THR A 374 6.13 8.51 -0.17
C THR A 374 5.74 7.64 1.03
N GLY A 375 4.61 7.00 0.91
CA GLY A 375 3.97 6.18 1.95
C GLY A 375 2.66 6.80 2.39
N PHE A 376 1.57 6.06 2.25
CA PHE A 376 0.21 6.56 2.48
C PHE A 376 -0.03 7.07 3.91
N LYS A 377 0.80 6.65 4.88
CA LYS A 377 0.80 7.22 6.23
C LYS A 377 0.89 8.75 6.26
N TRP A 378 1.58 9.35 5.29
CA TRP A 378 1.69 10.81 5.19
C TRP A 378 0.41 11.46 4.67
N ILE A 379 -0.35 10.76 3.82
CA ILE A 379 -1.71 11.18 3.44
C ILE A 379 -2.64 11.02 4.65
N GLY A 380 -2.55 9.90 5.38
CA GLY A 380 -3.27 9.69 6.62
C GLY A 380 -2.99 10.77 7.67
N ASP A 381 -1.74 11.20 7.83
CA ASP A 381 -1.33 12.31 8.70
C ASP A 381 -1.98 13.65 8.31
N GLN A 382 -2.10 13.95 7.00
CA GLN A 382 -2.80 15.15 6.54
C GLN A 382 -4.29 15.10 6.88
N ILE A 383 -4.92 13.92 6.75
CA ILE A 383 -6.32 13.74 7.15
C ILE A 383 -6.47 13.92 8.66
N ALA A 384 -5.56 13.35 9.46
CA ALA A 384 -5.57 13.51 10.93
C ALA A 384 -5.40 14.98 11.36
N LYS A 385 -4.53 15.73 10.68
CA LYS A 385 -4.37 17.19 10.91
C LYS A 385 -5.64 17.98 10.60
N LEU A 386 -6.32 17.64 9.50
CA LEU A 386 -7.61 18.25 9.16
C LEU A 386 -8.68 17.87 10.19
N GLU A 387 -8.71 16.63 10.67
CA GLU A 387 -9.64 16.18 11.71
C GLU A 387 -9.41 16.93 13.03
N ALA A 388 -8.15 17.06 13.45
CA ALA A 388 -7.79 17.82 14.65
C ALA A 388 -8.17 19.33 14.56
N ALA A 389 -8.17 19.89 13.35
CA ALA A 389 -8.62 21.24 13.08
C ALA A 389 -10.15 21.37 12.94
N GLY A 390 -10.91 20.28 12.99
CA GLY A 390 -12.36 20.28 12.73
C GLY A 390 -12.74 20.50 11.25
N GLU A 391 -11.80 20.24 10.33
CA GLU A 391 -11.90 20.53 8.90
C GLU A 391 -11.79 19.27 8.03
N VAL A 392 -12.04 18.09 8.60
CA VAL A 392 -11.81 16.79 7.91
C VAL A 392 -12.57 16.63 6.60
N ASP A 393 -13.74 17.27 6.47
CA ASP A 393 -14.56 17.23 5.25
C ASP A 393 -13.93 17.97 4.06
N ARG A 394 -12.86 18.75 4.27
CA ARG A 394 -12.07 19.35 3.20
C ARG A 394 -11.30 18.30 2.40
N PHE A 395 -10.94 17.16 3.01
CA PHE A 395 -10.24 16.08 2.31
C PHE A 395 -11.18 15.37 1.35
N ILE A 396 -10.92 15.49 0.05
CA ILE A 396 -11.75 14.88 -0.99
C ILE A 396 -11.10 13.65 -1.64
N PHE A 397 -9.77 13.65 -1.79
CA PHE A 397 -9.05 12.59 -2.48
C PHE A 397 -7.58 12.54 -2.10
N GLY A 398 -7.00 11.35 -2.10
CA GLY A 398 -5.56 11.14 -2.00
C GLY A 398 -5.12 9.92 -2.79
N PHE A 399 -3.89 9.97 -3.37
CA PHE A 399 -3.36 8.84 -4.11
C PHE A 399 -1.83 8.77 -4.11
N GLU A 400 -1.33 7.58 -4.37
CA GLU A 400 0.07 7.31 -4.71
C GLU A 400 0.18 6.70 -6.11
N GLU A 401 1.29 6.95 -6.79
CA GLU A 401 1.60 6.42 -8.11
C GLU A 401 1.56 4.88 -8.17
N SER A 402 1.71 4.24 -7.00
CA SER A 402 1.70 2.79 -6.83
C SER A 402 0.29 2.20 -6.67
N TYR A 403 -0.71 2.76 -7.39
CA TYR A 403 -2.08 2.24 -7.49
C TYR A 403 -2.91 2.28 -6.21
N GLY A 404 -2.53 3.11 -5.25
CA GLY A 404 -3.24 3.30 -3.99
C GLY A 404 -4.05 4.59 -3.98
N TYR A 405 -5.36 4.50 -3.69
CA TYR A 405 -6.31 5.62 -3.72
C TYR A 405 -7.14 5.65 -2.44
N LEU A 406 -7.61 6.85 -2.08
CA LEU A 406 -8.59 7.05 -1.01
C LEU A 406 -9.46 8.25 -1.33
N ALA A 407 -10.78 8.13 -1.21
CA ALA A 407 -11.72 9.23 -1.32
C ALA A 407 -12.53 9.37 -0.02
N GLY A 408 -12.33 10.49 0.67
CA GLY A 408 -12.96 10.77 1.97
C GLY A 408 -12.20 10.20 3.18
N PRO A 409 -12.56 10.64 4.39
CA PRO A 409 -11.73 10.48 5.58
C PRO A 409 -12.14 9.31 6.50
N TYR A 410 -12.90 8.32 6.03
CA TYR A 410 -13.43 7.24 6.87
C TYR A 410 -12.34 6.23 7.31
N VAL A 411 -11.27 6.09 6.53
CA VAL A 411 -10.06 5.32 6.84
C VAL A 411 -8.80 6.18 6.67
N ARG A 412 -7.63 5.66 7.03
CA ARG A 412 -6.35 6.39 7.00
C ARG A 412 -5.26 5.67 6.21
N ASP A 413 -5.66 4.72 5.38
CA ASP A 413 -4.77 4.02 4.44
C ASP A 413 -5.48 3.93 3.08
N LYS A 414 -4.75 3.46 2.07
CA LYS A 414 -5.27 3.16 0.74
C LYS A 414 -6.44 2.18 0.83
N ASP A 415 -7.40 2.37 -0.04
CA ASP A 415 -8.58 1.51 -0.10
C ASP A 415 -8.90 1.14 -1.54
N ALA A 416 -8.64 -0.12 -1.90
CA ALA A 416 -8.98 -0.62 -3.22
C ALA A 416 -10.50 -0.83 -3.41
N ILE A 417 -11.28 -0.90 -2.33
CA ILE A 417 -12.73 -1.03 -2.43
C ILE A 417 -13.32 0.28 -2.96
N ILE A 418 -12.98 1.43 -2.34
CA ILE A 418 -13.40 2.75 -2.82
C ILE A 418 -12.82 3.06 -4.20
N GLY A 419 -11.54 2.67 -4.44
CA GLY A 419 -10.90 2.81 -5.74
C GLY A 419 -11.69 2.07 -6.82
N SER A 420 -12.03 0.81 -6.59
CA SER A 420 -12.84 -0.02 -7.50
C SER A 420 -14.24 0.57 -7.72
N MET A 421 -14.90 1.02 -6.65
CA MET A 421 -16.21 1.65 -6.74
C MET A 421 -16.19 2.89 -7.62
N LEU A 422 -15.28 3.83 -7.36
CA LEU A 422 -15.21 5.08 -8.10
C LEU A 422 -14.73 4.90 -9.55
N ILE A 423 -13.84 3.95 -9.81
CA ILE A 423 -13.41 3.60 -11.17
C ILE A 423 -14.60 3.05 -11.98
N CYS A 424 -15.39 2.14 -11.41
CA CYS A 424 -16.59 1.60 -12.06
C CYS A 424 -17.66 2.66 -12.27
N GLU A 425 -17.88 3.53 -11.29
CA GLU A 425 -18.82 4.65 -11.39
C GLU A 425 -18.39 5.62 -12.50
N MET A 426 -17.12 5.97 -12.55
CA MET A 426 -16.52 6.80 -13.60
C MET A 426 -16.70 6.16 -14.99
N ALA A 427 -16.41 4.86 -15.13
CA ALA A 427 -16.60 4.12 -16.37
C ALA A 427 -18.07 4.11 -16.81
N ALA A 428 -19.00 3.88 -15.88
CA ALA A 428 -20.42 3.90 -16.14
C ALA A 428 -20.91 5.29 -16.59
N TYR A 429 -20.40 6.34 -15.96
CA TYR A 429 -20.74 7.72 -16.31
C TYR A 429 -20.26 8.11 -17.72
N TYR A 430 -19.01 7.81 -18.05
CA TYR A 430 -18.49 8.13 -19.38
C TYR A 430 -19.19 7.31 -20.47
N ARG A 431 -19.44 6.02 -20.20
CA ARG A 431 -20.22 5.17 -21.11
C ARG A 431 -21.62 5.75 -21.37
N ALA A 432 -22.32 6.21 -20.34
CA ALA A 432 -23.63 6.83 -20.49
C ALA A 432 -23.60 8.13 -21.30
N LYS A 433 -22.45 8.81 -21.34
CA LYS A 433 -22.21 10.00 -22.18
C LYS A 433 -21.68 9.67 -23.57
N GLY A 434 -21.51 8.40 -23.93
CA GLY A 434 -20.96 7.97 -25.22
C GLY A 434 -19.44 8.17 -25.34
N SER A 435 -18.74 8.32 -24.20
CA SER A 435 -17.28 8.43 -24.07
C SER A 435 -16.71 7.20 -23.34
N SER A 436 -15.42 7.17 -23.12
CA SER A 436 -14.70 6.12 -22.38
C SER A 436 -13.65 6.72 -21.47
N ILE A 437 -13.17 5.92 -20.48
CA ILE A 437 -12.05 6.33 -19.60
C ILE A 437 -10.82 6.75 -20.45
N LYS A 438 -10.52 6.03 -21.53
CA LYS A 438 -9.39 6.35 -22.41
C LYS A 438 -9.56 7.69 -23.12
N GLU A 439 -10.76 7.98 -23.62
CA GLU A 439 -11.04 9.27 -24.28
C GLU A 439 -10.94 10.44 -23.30
N GLU A 440 -11.39 10.25 -22.08
CA GLU A 440 -11.27 11.29 -21.05
C GLU A 440 -9.81 11.50 -20.61
N LEU A 441 -9.01 10.45 -20.55
CA LEU A 441 -7.56 10.60 -20.34
C LEU A 441 -6.91 11.41 -21.46
N GLU A 442 -7.27 11.15 -22.72
CA GLU A 442 -6.76 11.93 -23.85
C GLU A 442 -7.25 13.40 -23.80
N ARG A 443 -8.48 13.65 -23.33
CA ARG A 443 -8.97 15.02 -23.08
C ARG A 443 -8.10 15.74 -22.04
N ILE A 444 -7.81 15.09 -20.91
CA ILE A 444 -6.95 15.63 -19.86
C ILE A 444 -5.55 15.93 -20.41
N TYR A 445 -4.98 15.03 -21.21
CA TYR A 445 -3.68 15.27 -21.86
C TYR A 445 -3.71 16.42 -22.87
N ALA A 446 -4.78 16.56 -23.62
CA ALA A 446 -4.93 17.67 -24.56
C ALA A 446 -5.02 19.03 -23.84
N GLU A 447 -5.64 19.07 -22.65
CA GLU A 447 -5.85 20.29 -21.88
C GLU A 447 -4.59 20.70 -21.08
N TYR A 448 -3.92 19.75 -20.42
CA TYR A 448 -2.82 20.05 -19.47
C TYR A 448 -1.44 19.63 -19.97
N GLY A 449 -1.38 18.87 -21.05
CA GLY A 449 -0.18 18.26 -21.62
C GLY A 449 0.00 16.79 -21.24
N ARG A 450 0.67 16.04 -22.10
CA ARG A 450 0.94 14.62 -21.91
C ARG A 450 2.17 14.43 -21.02
N TYR A 451 1.94 13.96 -19.81
CA TYR A 451 2.99 13.58 -18.89
C TYR A 451 3.21 12.06 -18.94
N LEU A 452 4.48 11.65 -18.92
CA LEU A 452 4.89 10.26 -18.72
C LEU A 452 5.62 10.14 -17.41
N ASN A 453 5.20 9.18 -16.58
CA ASN A 453 5.84 8.87 -15.31
C ASN A 453 6.31 7.41 -15.35
N LYS A 454 7.62 7.19 -15.20
CA LYS A 454 8.25 5.86 -15.19
C LYS A 454 9.23 5.75 -14.03
N VAL A 455 9.43 4.53 -13.56
CA VAL A 455 10.36 4.23 -12.48
C VAL A 455 11.34 3.15 -12.94
N ASP A 456 12.64 3.38 -12.74
CA ASP A 456 13.68 2.39 -12.91
C ASP A 456 14.24 2.02 -11.52
N SER A 457 14.63 0.75 -11.34
CA SER A 457 15.21 0.25 -10.09
C SER A 457 16.64 -0.25 -10.35
N PHE A 458 17.55 0.16 -9.48
CA PHE A 458 18.95 -0.25 -9.49
C PHE A 458 19.22 -1.06 -8.22
N GLU A 459 19.59 -2.33 -8.38
CA GLU A 459 19.83 -3.25 -7.27
C GLU A 459 21.32 -3.35 -6.95
N PHE A 460 21.63 -3.44 -5.67
CA PHE A 460 22.99 -3.54 -5.12
C PHE A 460 23.08 -4.81 -4.25
N PRO A 461 23.20 -6.00 -4.86
CA PRO A 461 23.19 -7.25 -4.10
C PRO A 461 24.41 -7.37 -3.19
N GLY A 462 24.26 -8.12 -2.09
CA GLY A 462 25.32 -8.41 -1.12
C GLY A 462 25.31 -7.51 0.10
N LEU A 463 26.15 -7.88 1.08
CA LEU A 463 26.20 -7.23 2.41
C LEU A 463 26.60 -5.74 2.34
N SER A 464 27.41 -5.33 1.34
CA SER A 464 27.83 -3.94 1.16
C SER A 464 26.83 -3.08 0.36
N GLY A 465 25.70 -3.65 -0.08
CA GLY A 465 24.73 -2.93 -0.93
C GLY A 465 24.16 -1.67 -0.29
N MET A 466 23.85 -1.72 1.01
CA MET A 466 23.36 -0.56 1.75
C MET A 466 24.39 0.57 1.86
N ASP A 467 25.67 0.22 2.11
CA ASP A 467 26.76 1.20 2.18
C ASP A 467 27.03 1.83 0.82
N LYS A 468 26.99 1.03 -0.25
CA LYS A 468 27.10 1.53 -1.63
C LYS A 468 26.00 2.54 -1.96
N MET A 469 24.75 2.22 -1.63
CA MET A 469 23.63 3.16 -1.82
C MET A 469 23.82 4.46 -1.03
N ALA A 470 24.28 4.36 0.22
CA ALA A 470 24.55 5.54 1.04
C ALA A 470 25.63 6.41 0.42
N GLY A 471 26.70 5.80 -0.11
CA GLY A 471 27.78 6.48 -0.84
C GLY A 471 27.29 7.19 -2.10
N ILE A 472 26.45 6.52 -2.91
CA ILE A 472 25.83 7.11 -4.12
C ILE A 472 24.99 8.34 -3.76
N MET A 473 24.14 8.23 -2.76
CA MET A 473 23.28 9.34 -2.33
C MET A 473 24.09 10.51 -1.76
N GLN A 474 25.21 10.23 -1.08
CA GLN A 474 26.10 11.26 -0.59
C GLN A 474 26.84 11.94 -1.75
N ASN A 475 27.36 11.17 -2.71
CA ASN A 475 28.01 11.71 -3.90
C ASN A 475 27.09 12.61 -4.72
N LEU A 476 25.81 12.24 -4.90
CA LEU A 476 24.81 13.06 -5.58
C LEU A 476 24.53 14.40 -4.86
N ARG A 477 24.76 14.49 -3.55
CA ARG A 477 24.66 15.72 -2.77
C ARG A 477 25.90 16.59 -2.90
N ASP A 478 27.08 15.96 -2.80
CA ASP A 478 28.37 16.67 -2.80
C ASP A 478 28.75 17.14 -4.22
N ASN A 479 28.43 16.33 -5.23
CA ASN A 479 28.75 16.54 -6.64
C ASN A 479 27.46 16.57 -7.47
N GLN A 480 26.59 17.55 -7.19
CA GLN A 480 25.29 17.66 -7.87
C GLN A 480 25.46 17.72 -9.40
N PRO A 481 24.76 16.85 -10.17
CA PRO A 481 24.76 16.92 -11.62
C PRO A 481 24.22 18.27 -12.09
N LYS A 482 24.88 18.88 -13.07
CA LYS A 482 24.49 20.15 -13.66
C LYS A 482 23.48 20.00 -14.79
N ASP A 483 23.43 18.83 -15.40
CA ASP A 483 22.51 18.44 -16.46
C ASP A 483 22.29 16.92 -16.47
N PHE A 484 21.24 16.49 -17.15
CA PHE A 484 20.99 15.10 -17.52
C PHE A 484 20.81 15.04 -19.04
N ALA A 485 21.75 14.41 -19.76
CA ALA A 485 21.75 14.31 -21.22
C ALA A 485 21.67 15.68 -21.94
N GLY A 486 22.29 16.72 -21.37
CA GLY A 486 22.30 18.08 -21.90
C GLY A 486 21.10 18.94 -21.49
N ASP A 487 20.10 18.38 -20.79
CA ASP A 487 18.99 19.11 -20.19
C ASP A 487 19.40 19.65 -18.82
N LYS A 488 19.52 20.97 -18.67
CA LYS A 488 20.11 21.60 -17.51
C LYS A 488 19.26 21.45 -16.24
N VAL A 489 19.90 21.18 -15.11
CA VAL A 489 19.26 21.23 -13.80
C VAL A 489 19.03 22.69 -13.40
N VAL A 490 17.75 23.05 -13.22
CA VAL A 490 17.35 24.41 -12.81
C VAL A 490 16.97 24.49 -11.32
N LYS A 491 16.64 23.35 -10.70
CA LYS A 491 16.31 23.28 -9.28
C LYS A 491 16.67 21.90 -8.71
N VAL A 492 17.25 21.90 -7.51
CA VAL A 492 17.47 20.69 -6.71
C VAL A 492 16.75 20.85 -5.38
N VAL A 493 16.02 19.80 -4.96
CA VAL A 493 15.38 19.74 -3.64
C VAL A 493 15.93 18.52 -2.91
N ASP A 494 16.56 18.74 -1.75
CA ASP A 494 17.03 17.68 -0.86
C ASP A 494 16.08 17.53 0.33
N TYR A 495 15.34 16.44 0.37
CA TYR A 495 14.39 16.17 1.46
C TYR A 495 15.06 15.77 2.80
N LYS A 496 16.40 15.69 2.87
CA LYS A 496 17.11 15.65 4.15
C LYS A 496 17.07 16.97 4.91
N LYS A 497 16.55 18.03 4.26
CA LYS A 497 16.48 19.41 4.81
C LYS A 497 15.03 19.82 5.04
N PRO A 498 14.43 19.49 6.19
CA PRO A 498 13.04 19.84 6.51
C PRO A 498 12.76 21.35 6.44
N GLU A 499 13.75 22.18 6.76
CA GLU A 499 13.67 23.64 6.71
C GLU A 499 13.44 24.20 5.30
N GLU A 500 13.87 23.48 4.27
CA GLU A 500 13.68 23.87 2.86
C GLU A 500 12.36 23.33 2.28
N THR A 501 11.89 22.18 2.78
CA THR A 501 10.76 21.46 2.20
C THR A 501 9.45 21.59 2.96
N GLY A 502 9.54 21.91 4.26
CA GLY A 502 8.38 21.89 5.17
C GLY A 502 7.85 20.48 5.46
N LEU A 503 8.55 19.43 5.01
CA LEU A 503 8.20 18.03 5.23
C LEU A 503 9.23 17.37 6.15
N PRO A 504 8.90 16.26 6.82
CA PRO A 504 9.86 15.48 7.60
C PRO A 504 11.09 15.09 6.77
N ALA A 505 12.23 14.89 7.44
CA ALA A 505 13.45 14.51 6.75
C ALA A 505 13.31 13.16 6.06
N ALA A 506 13.71 13.09 4.78
CA ALA A 506 13.70 11.87 3.98
C ALA A 506 14.91 11.81 3.05
N ASN A 507 15.42 10.61 2.79
CA ASN A 507 16.55 10.45 1.88
C ASN A 507 16.09 10.44 0.41
N VAL A 508 15.68 11.61 -0.09
CA VAL A 508 15.17 11.81 -1.45
C VAL A 508 15.81 13.05 -2.04
N LEU A 509 16.20 12.98 -3.31
CA LEU A 509 16.65 14.10 -4.13
C LEU A 509 15.71 14.27 -5.33
N ILE A 510 15.27 15.50 -5.59
CA ILE A 510 14.49 15.84 -6.79
C ILE A 510 15.26 16.88 -7.59
N TYR A 511 15.54 16.55 -8.85
CA TYR A 511 16.12 17.43 -9.84
C TYR A 511 15.02 17.87 -10.82
N THR A 512 14.80 19.19 -10.95
CA THR A 512 13.93 19.77 -11.98
C THR A 512 14.81 20.29 -13.11
N LEU A 513 14.47 19.95 -14.34
CA LEU A 513 15.23 20.28 -15.53
C LEU A 513 14.61 21.47 -16.29
N GLU A 514 15.39 22.09 -17.18
CA GLU A 514 14.97 23.26 -17.97
C GLU A 514 13.77 22.95 -18.87
N SER A 515 13.67 21.72 -19.38
CA SER A 515 12.49 21.21 -20.12
C SER A 515 11.22 21.08 -19.26
N GLY A 516 11.33 21.17 -17.94
CA GLY A 516 10.25 20.86 -16.98
C GLY A 516 10.18 19.38 -16.60
N ALA A 517 11.06 18.52 -17.15
CA ALA A 517 11.20 17.15 -16.70
C ALA A 517 11.75 17.08 -15.27
N THR A 518 11.49 15.97 -14.58
CA THR A 518 12.05 15.72 -13.25
C THR A 518 12.71 14.36 -13.16
N VAL A 519 13.80 14.31 -12.40
CA VAL A 519 14.49 13.08 -11.99
C VAL A 519 14.48 13.01 -10.47
N VAL A 520 13.86 11.97 -9.90
CA VAL A 520 13.83 11.76 -8.45
C VAL A 520 14.66 10.54 -8.11
N VAL A 521 15.61 10.68 -7.19
CA VAL A 521 16.46 9.57 -6.72
C VAL A 521 16.11 9.25 -5.27
N ARG A 522 15.71 8.00 -5.02
CA ARG A 522 15.27 7.55 -3.70
C ARG A 522 15.78 6.14 -3.39
N PRO A 523 16.64 5.95 -2.38
CA PRO A 523 17.02 4.62 -1.92
C PRO A 523 15.85 3.97 -1.16
N SER A 524 15.74 2.65 -1.24
CA SER A 524 14.85 1.87 -0.38
C SER A 524 15.38 1.88 1.06
N GLY A 525 14.49 1.97 2.04
CA GLY A 525 14.84 1.85 3.46
C GLY A 525 15.05 0.41 3.93
N THR A 526 14.59 -0.58 3.16
CA THR A 526 14.53 -1.99 3.59
C THR A 526 15.27 -2.94 2.66
N GLU A 527 15.55 -2.53 1.43
CA GLU A 527 16.17 -3.37 0.40
C GLU A 527 17.36 -2.62 -0.23
N PRO A 528 18.43 -3.32 -0.64
CA PRO A 528 19.60 -2.69 -1.26
C PRO A 528 19.30 -2.30 -2.71
N LYS A 529 18.40 -1.33 -2.90
CA LYS A 529 18.03 -0.79 -4.22
C LYS A 529 17.75 0.71 -4.17
N ILE A 530 18.07 1.40 -5.26
CA ILE A 530 17.70 2.80 -5.52
C ILE A 530 16.61 2.81 -6.59
N LYS A 531 15.52 3.51 -6.34
CA LYS A 531 14.50 3.84 -7.34
C LYS A 531 14.76 5.22 -7.91
N THR A 532 14.70 5.33 -9.23
CA THR A 532 14.74 6.60 -9.94
C THR A 532 13.43 6.81 -10.67
N TYR A 533 12.73 7.89 -10.32
CA TYR A 533 11.45 8.25 -10.93
C TYR A 533 11.71 9.34 -11.97
N PHE A 534 11.22 9.13 -13.18
CA PHE A 534 11.30 10.07 -14.29
C PHE A 534 9.90 10.60 -14.59
N THR A 535 9.78 11.92 -14.60
CA THR A 535 8.61 12.58 -15.16
C THR A 535 9.06 13.36 -16.40
N THR A 536 8.50 13.02 -17.54
CA THR A 536 8.75 13.73 -18.80
C THR A 536 7.46 14.27 -19.39
N LYS A 537 7.56 15.23 -20.30
CA LYS A 537 6.41 15.83 -20.96
C LYS A 537 6.70 15.92 -22.46
N GLY A 538 5.81 15.40 -23.29
CA GLY A 538 5.91 15.46 -24.75
C GLY A 538 4.61 15.95 -25.38
N LYS A 539 4.68 16.26 -26.69
CA LYS A 539 3.49 16.49 -27.53
C LYS A 539 2.70 15.19 -27.74
N ASP A 540 3.41 14.05 -27.69
CA ASP A 540 2.87 12.71 -27.80
C ASP A 540 3.65 11.75 -26.88
N LEU A 541 3.20 10.49 -26.79
CA LEU A 541 3.82 9.47 -25.95
C LEU A 541 5.26 9.16 -26.41
N ALA A 542 5.49 9.06 -27.71
CA ALA A 542 6.80 8.72 -28.26
C ALA A 542 7.87 9.76 -27.91
N GLU A 543 7.53 11.05 -27.93
CA GLU A 543 8.44 12.12 -27.52
C GLU A 543 8.76 12.06 -26.02
N ALA A 544 7.73 11.83 -25.17
CA ALA A 544 7.91 11.69 -23.73
C ALA A 544 8.75 10.45 -23.37
N GLU A 545 8.56 9.33 -24.06
CA GLU A 545 9.37 8.11 -23.91
C GLU A 545 10.82 8.31 -24.34
N ALA A 546 11.04 8.94 -25.51
CA ALA A 546 12.38 9.24 -26.00
C ALA A 546 13.16 10.17 -25.04
N GLN A 547 12.47 11.13 -24.40
CA GLN A 547 13.06 11.96 -23.36
C GLN A 547 13.40 11.12 -22.13
N LYS A 548 12.48 10.26 -21.65
CA LYS A 548 12.72 9.37 -20.49
C LYS A 548 13.94 8.49 -20.71
N GLU A 549 14.07 7.86 -21.88
CA GLU A 549 15.22 7.00 -22.19
C GLU A 549 16.55 7.74 -22.11
N LYS A 550 16.61 8.98 -22.65
CA LYS A 550 17.83 9.82 -22.56
C LYS A 550 18.18 10.13 -21.11
N LEU A 551 17.19 10.47 -20.27
CA LEU A 551 17.41 10.76 -18.87
C LEU A 551 17.84 9.50 -18.10
N ALA A 552 17.25 8.34 -18.38
CA ALA A 552 17.60 7.07 -17.76
C ALA A 552 19.04 6.67 -18.07
N GLU A 553 19.49 6.80 -19.34
CA GLU A 553 20.88 6.54 -19.72
C GLU A 553 21.86 7.50 -19.01
N ALA A 554 21.51 8.77 -18.87
CA ALA A 554 22.34 9.75 -18.15
C ALA A 554 22.43 9.46 -16.65
N CYS A 555 21.43 8.80 -16.05
CA CYS A 555 21.43 8.41 -14.64
C CYS A 555 22.32 7.19 -14.34
N LYS A 556 22.49 6.26 -15.29
CA LYS A 556 23.24 5.01 -15.06
C LYS A 556 24.65 5.23 -14.48
N PRO A 557 25.51 6.09 -15.05
CA PRO A 557 26.86 6.31 -14.49
C PRO A 557 26.84 7.02 -13.12
N LEU A 558 25.77 7.73 -12.76
CA LEU A 558 25.65 8.39 -11.46
C LEU A 558 25.23 7.42 -10.34
N LEU A 559 24.67 6.26 -10.72
CA LEU A 559 24.14 5.25 -9.82
C LEU A 559 24.94 3.93 -9.87
N ALA A 560 26.06 3.91 -10.60
CA ALA A 560 26.90 2.73 -10.77
C ALA A 560 27.83 2.42 -9.59
#